data_9ac9866ca78be3b5f57219cd1b0424d6
#
_entry.id   9ac9866ca78be3b5f57219cd1b0424d6
#
_cell.length_a   1.000
_cell.length_b   1.000
_cell.length_c   1.000
_cell.angle_alpha   90.00
_cell.angle_beta   90.00
_cell.angle_gamma   90.00
#
_symmetry.space_group_name_H-M   'P 1'
#
loop_
_entity.id
_entity.type
_entity.pdbx_description
1 polymer ?
#
loop_
_entity_poly.entity_id
_entity_poly.type
_entity_poly.pdbx_seq_one_letter_code
_entity_poly.pdbx_strand_id
1 'polypeptide(L)'
;MLIHPENSAMIGKVALFLVVYPEYKCETYRFRFPESENTKMKKKKKLSLAGQIFIALILAIIAGLLMQSHAEFAENYIKPFGTIFLNLLKFIVVPIVLFSIMSGIISMSDIKKVGSIGLKTVIYYFCTTAFAITFGLLFGNLFKNAFPVVATTDLSYEVTEAPSLMDTIVNIFPSNFIAPMSESNMLQVIVMALIFGFSIILIGSEKNSRLVTAINDLNEVFMKSMELILKLSPIGVFCLLCPVIAANGSNIIASLAMVLLTAYLCYVIHVAVVYSLAVKAIGGLSPLKFFKGMLPAMMFAFSSSSSVGTLPINLECVEGLGASREISSFVLPLGATINMDGTAIYQGVCAIFIASCYGITLTPTQMLTVVLTATLASIGTAGVPGAGMVMLAMVLTSVGLPVDGIALVAGVDRIFDMGRTVVNITGDASCCIVVSNLEKNAKPENLHAMHNCIIIQT
;
A
#
# COMPACT_ATOMS: atom_id res chain seq x y z
N MET A 1 -28.08 25.84 1.75
CA MET A 1 -27.57 27.07 1.13
C MET A 1 -28.50 27.37 -0.02
N LEU A 2 -29.43 28.30 0.17
CA LEU A 2 -30.48 28.67 -0.80
C LEU A 2 -29.81 29.44 -1.95
N ILE A 3 -29.91 28.91 -3.15
CA ILE A 3 -29.45 29.58 -4.38
C ILE A 3 -30.50 30.66 -4.69
N HIS A 4 -30.11 31.93 -4.73
CA HIS A 4 -30.96 33.05 -5.07
C HIS A 4 -31.48 32.89 -6.50
N PRO A 5 -32.76 33.10 -6.80
CA PRO A 5 -33.36 32.82 -8.11
C PRO A 5 -32.77 33.62 -9.28
N GLU A 6 -32.11 34.72 -9.04
CA GLU A 6 -31.43 35.51 -10.09
C GLU A 6 -30.21 34.81 -10.72
N ASN A 7 -29.51 33.93 -9.98
CA ASN A 7 -28.34 33.19 -10.51
C ASN A 7 -28.73 32.03 -11.43
N SER A 8 -29.92 31.48 -11.27
CA SER A 8 -30.44 30.39 -12.11
C SER A 8 -30.76 30.87 -13.54
N ALA A 9 -31.28 32.09 -13.69
CA ALA A 9 -31.60 32.69 -14.98
C ALA A 9 -30.36 33.04 -15.81
N MET A 10 -29.25 33.40 -15.14
CA MET A 10 -28.00 33.74 -15.80
C MET A 10 -27.25 32.50 -16.31
N ILE A 11 -27.26 31.39 -15.56
CA ILE A 11 -26.67 30.12 -15.96
C ILE A 11 -27.43 29.53 -17.16
N GLY A 12 -28.76 29.62 -17.17
CA GLY A 12 -29.60 29.19 -18.29
C GLY A 12 -29.33 29.97 -19.59
N LYS A 13 -29.10 31.31 -19.50
CA LYS A 13 -28.78 32.15 -20.66
C LYS A 13 -27.36 31.86 -21.23
N VAL A 14 -26.38 31.58 -20.39
CA VAL A 14 -25.04 31.22 -20.83
C VAL A 14 -25.04 29.83 -21.46
N ALA A 15 -25.78 28.87 -20.90
CA ALA A 15 -25.91 27.53 -21.49
C ALA A 15 -26.64 27.59 -22.84
N LEU A 16 -27.67 28.41 -22.98
CA LEU A 16 -28.38 28.58 -24.27
C LEU A 16 -27.54 29.28 -25.33
N PHE A 17 -26.67 30.22 -24.92
CA PHE A 17 -25.76 30.90 -25.85
C PHE A 17 -24.68 29.97 -26.42
N LEU A 18 -24.15 29.02 -25.60
CA LEU A 18 -23.16 28.04 -26.04
C LEU A 18 -23.76 26.95 -26.93
N VAL A 19 -25.04 26.66 -26.84
CA VAL A 19 -25.75 25.68 -27.69
C VAL A 19 -26.13 26.29 -29.06
N VAL A 20 -26.37 27.58 -29.12
CA VAL A 20 -26.83 28.27 -30.36
C VAL A 20 -25.66 28.77 -31.24
N TYR A 21 -24.50 29.00 -30.65
CA TYR A 21 -23.34 29.51 -31.39
C TYR A 21 -22.05 28.69 -31.11
N PRO A 22 -21.88 27.53 -31.76
CA PRO A 22 -20.72 26.63 -31.52
C PRO A 22 -19.38 27.16 -32.08
N GLU A 23 -19.36 28.26 -32.84
CA GLU A 23 -18.15 28.76 -33.51
C GLU A 23 -17.34 29.80 -32.72
N TYR A 24 -17.82 30.25 -31.55
CA TYR A 24 -17.05 31.18 -30.72
C TYR A 24 -16.05 30.45 -29.83
N LYS A 25 -14.79 30.35 -30.29
CA LYS A 25 -13.64 30.00 -29.46
C LYS A 25 -13.51 31.03 -28.34
N CYS A 26 -13.68 30.59 -27.10
CA CYS A 26 -13.52 31.41 -25.92
C CYS A 26 -12.03 31.65 -25.65
N GLU A 27 -11.41 32.61 -26.35
CA GLU A 27 -10.13 33.17 -25.94
C GLU A 27 -10.41 34.37 -25.01
N THR A 28 -9.88 34.24 -23.79
CA THR A 28 -9.68 35.34 -22.84
C THR A 28 -10.90 36.07 -22.28
N TYR A 29 -11.69 35.41 -21.43
CA TYR A 29 -12.41 36.13 -20.35
C TYR A 29 -11.91 35.62 -18.98
N ARG A 30 -10.96 36.38 -18.39
CA ARG A 30 -10.61 36.26 -16.97
C ARG A 30 -11.80 36.83 -16.16
N PHE A 31 -12.71 35.97 -15.71
CA PHE A 31 -13.72 36.36 -14.73
C PHE A 31 -13.01 36.69 -13.41
N ARG A 32 -12.88 37.98 -13.13
CA ARG A 32 -12.48 38.49 -11.83
C ARG A 32 -13.72 38.44 -10.93
N PHE A 33 -13.82 37.43 -10.09
CA PHE A 33 -14.82 37.47 -9.02
C PHE A 33 -14.45 38.61 -8.05
N PRO A 34 -15.44 39.43 -7.60
CA PRO A 34 -15.16 40.40 -6.57
C PRO A 34 -14.70 39.68 -5.32
N GLU A 35 -13.55 40.10 -4.78
CA GLU A 35 -13.05 39.61 -3.50
C GLU A 35 -14.14 39.84 -2.43
N SER A 36 -14.80 38.78 -1.99
CA SER A 36 -15.62 38.80 -0.80
C SER A 36 -14.70 39.12 0.37
N GLU A 37 -14.98 40.15 1.12
CA GLU A 37 -14.32 40.51 2.37
C GLU A 37 -14.13 39.26 3.22
N ASN A 38 -12.88 38.77 3.27
CA ASN A 38 -12.46 37.66 4.08
C ASN A 38 -12.57 38.06 5.57
N THR A 39 -13.70 37.76 6.16
CA THR A 39 -13.75 37.56 7.61
C THR A 39 -12.87 36.36 7.91
N LYS A 40 -11.61 36.62 8.26
CA LYS A 40 -10.62 35.61 8.71
C LYS A 40 -11.10 35.00 10.01
N MET A 41 -12.09 34.10 9.93
CA MET A 41 -12.21 33.09 10.99
C MET A 41 -10.96 32.23 10.92
N LYS A 42 -10.06 32.37 11.91
CA LYS A 42 -8.94 31.47 12.15
C LYS A 42 -9.54 30.08 12.34
N LYS A 43 -9.66 29.30 11.25
CA LYS A 43 -9.91 27.85 11.36
C LYS A 43 -8.74 27.31 12.19
N LYS A 44 -9.00 26.92 13.44
CA LYS A 44 -8.06 26.14 14.23
C LYS A 44 -7.61 24.97 13.35
N LYS A 45 -6.33 24.93 12.97
CA LYS A 45 -5.76 23.80 12.21
C LYS A 45 -5.98 22.55 13.06
N LYS A 46 -6.96 21.73 12.69
CA LYS A 46 -7.14 20.41 13.30
C LYS A 46 -5.86 19.62 13.06
N LEU A 47 -5.32 19.03 14.11
CA LEU A 47 -4.13 18.20 14.03
C LEU A 47 -4.40 17.04 13.05
N SER A 48 -3.48 16.75 12.14
CA SER A 48 -3.62 15.61 11.23
C SER A 48 -3.67 14.29 12.02
N LEU A 49 -4.28 13.24 11.47
CA LEU A 49 -4.33 11.93 12.11
C LEU A 49 -2.90 11.43 12.44
N ALA A 50 -1.94 11.64 11.54
CA ALA A 50 -0.53 11.35 11.78
C ALA A 50 0.03 12.08 13.00
N GLY A 51 -0.26 13.36 13.14
CA GLY A 51 0.14 14.14 14.32
C GLY A 51 -0.50 13.63 15.61
N GLN A 52 -1.76 13.21 15.57
CA GLN A 52 -2.46 12.61 16.72
C GLN A 52 -1.82 11.27 17.11
N ILE A 53 -1.48 10.41 16.15
CA ILE A 53 -0.80 9.13 16.39
C ILE A 53 0.60 9.37 16.98
N PHE A 54 1.34 10.34 16.46
CA PHE A 54 2.68 10.67 16.97
C PHE A 54 2.63 11.18 18.41
N ILE A 55 1.65 12.02 18.75
CA ILE A 55 1.44 12.46 20.15
C ILE A 55 1.05 11.27 21.03
N ALA A 56 0.16 10.40 20.56
CA ALA A 56 -0.25 9.20 21.29
C ALA A 56 0.94 8.26 21.55
N LEU A 57 1.86 8.11 20.56
CA LEU A 57 3.11 7.38 20.70
C LEU A 57 3.97 7.94 21.84
N ILE A 58 4.23 9.27 21.83
CA ILE A 58 5.03 9.92 22.87
C ILE A 58 4.38 9.75 24.23
N LEU A 59 3.06 9.96 24.32
CA LEU A 59 2.31 9.78 25.57
C LEU A 59 2.36 8.34 26.06
N ALA A 60 2.27 7.34 25.16
CA ALA A 60 2.38 5.92 25.50
C ALA A 60 3.78 5.59 26.06
N ILE A 61 4.85 6.16 25.49
CA ILE A 61 6.22 5.99 25.98
C ILE A 61 6.35 6.57 27.39
N ILE A 62 5.93 7.82 27.57
CA ILE A 62 6.02 8.49 28.87
C ILE A 62 5.18 7.74 29.93
N ALA A 63 3.92 7.47 29.62
CA ALA A 63 3.03 6.75 30.55
C ALA A 63 3.54 5.35 30.86
N GLY A 64 4.00 4.59 29.85
CA GLY A 64 4.55 3.25 30.03
C GLY A 64 5.79 3.25 30.95
N LEU A 65 6.72 4.17 30.74
CA LEU A 65 7.91 4.32 31.60
C LEU A 65 7.54 4.68 33.04
N LEU A 66 6.54 5.54 33.26
CA LEU A 66 6.05 5.90 34.59
C LEU A 66 5.27 4.77 35.27
N MET A 67 4.66 3.89 34.49
CA MET A 67 3.83 2.78 34.97
C MET A 67 4.61 1.47 35.14
N GLN A 68 5.93 1.43 35.06
CA GLN A 68 6.72 0.19 35.22
C GLN A 68 6.44 -0.52 36.57
N SER A 69 6.22 0.25 37.64
CA SER A 69 5.82 -0.31 38.95
C SER A 69 4.36 -0.76 39.02
N HIS A 70 3.55 -0.44 38.03
CA HIS A 70 2.12 -0.74 37.93
C HIS A 70 1.78 -1.38 36.58
N ALA A 71 2.68 -2.21 36.03
CA ALA A 71 2.52 -2.84 34.73
C ALA A 71 1.22 -3.68 34.66
N GLU A 72 0.85 -4.34 35.75
CA GLU A 72 -0.39 -5.10 35.84
C GLU A 72 -1.65 -4.24 35.66
N PHE A 73 -1.64 -3.00 36.16
CA PHE A 73 -2.75 -2.06 35.92
C PHE A 73 -2.84 -1.69 34.43
N ALA A 74 -1.71 -1.45 33.77
CA ALA A 74 -1.69 -1.14 32.36
C ALA A 74 -2.21 -2.34 31.52
N GLU A 75 -1.82 -3.56 31.87
CA GLU A 75 -2.27 -4.79 31.23
C GLU A 75 -3.78 -5.01 31.40
N ASN A 76 -4.31 -4.87 32.60
CA ASN A 76 -5.70 -5.21 32.90
C ASN A 76 -6.70 -4.12 32.51
N TYR A 77 -6.33 -2.83 32.51
CA TYR A 77 -7.27 -1.72 32.30
C TYR A 77 -6.99 -0.90 31.04
N ILE A 78 -5.76 -0.83 30.53
CA ILE A 78 -5.43 -0.06 29.33
C ILE A 78 -5.41 -0.96 28.09
N LYS A 79 -4.73 -2.11 28.15
CA LYS A 79 -4.62 -3.06 27.04
C LYS A 79 -5.95 -3.49 26.40
N PRO A 80 -7.05 -3.71 27.14
CA PRO A 80 -8.32 -4.10 26.56
C PRO A 80 -8.84 -3.15 25.47
N PHE A 81 -8.63 -1.84 25.61
CA PHE A 81 -8.99 -0.86 24.58
C PHE A 81 -8.12 -0.99 23.34
N GLY A 82 -6.85 -1.32 23.51
CA GLY A 82 -5.96 -1.67 22.40
C GLY A 82 -6.39 -2.96 21.70
N THR A 83 -6.80 -3.97 22.47
CA THR A 83 -7.33 -5.23 21.93
C THR A 83 -8.61 -5.01 21.11
N ILE A 84 -9.51 -4.11 21.54
CA ILE A 84 -10.69 -3.72 20.73
C ILE A 84 -10.24 -3.15 19.38
N PHE A 85 -9.24 -2.28 19.37
CA PHE A 85 -8.71 -1.74 18.12
C PHE A 85 -8.14 -2.85 17.20
N LEU A 86 -7.37 -3.79 17.75
CA LEU A 86 -6.86 -4.94 16.98
C LEU A 86 -8.00 -5.84 16.46
N ASN A 87 -9.04 -6.08 17.25
CA ASN A 87 -10.20 -6.86 16.82
C ASN A 87 -10.93 -6.20 15.66
N LEU A 88 -11.06 -4.87 15.68
CA LEU A 88 -11.62 -4.11 14.56
C LEU A 88 -10.74 -4.20 13.30
N LEU A 89 -9.42 -4.19 13.47
CA LEU A 89 -8.50 -4.44 12.35
C LEU A 89 -8.67 -5.86 11.80
N LYS A 90 -8.69 -6.89 12.67
CA LYS A 90 -8.91 -8.29 12.26
C LYS A 90 -10.24 -8.47 11.53
N PHE A 91 -11.32 -7.86 12.04
CA PHE A 91 -12.66 -7.90 11.43
C PHE A 91 -12.68 -7.45 9.97
N ILE A 92 -11.92 -6.42 9.62
CA ILE A 92 -11.98 -5.82 8.30
C ILE A 92 -11.05 -6.49 7.27
N VAL A 93 -10.09 -7.34 7.71
CA VAL A 93 -9.04 -7.92 6.84
C VAL A 93 -9.65 -8.77 5.72
N VAL A 94 -10.48 -9.77 6.07
CA VAL A 94 -11.03 -10.72 5.10
C VAL A 94 -11.86 -10.03 4.01
N PRO A 95 -12.87 -9.20 4.34
CA PRO A 95 -13.66 -8.52 3.31
C PRO A 95 -12.83 -7.55 2.47
N ILE A 96 -11.88 -6.81 3.05
CA ILE A 96 -11.01 -5.93 2.26
C ILE A 96 -10.20 -6.75 1.28
N VAL A 97 -9.52 -7.82 1.70
CA VAL A 97 -8.69 -8.65 0.82
C VAL A 97 -9.55 -9.22 -0.32
N LEU A 98 -10.71 -9.78 0.00
CA LEU A 98 -11.60 -10.37 -1.00
C LEU A 98 -12.04 -9.35 -2.05
N PHE A 99 -12.68 -8.26 -1.64
CA PHE A 99 -13.28 -7.29 -2.56
C PHE A 99 -12.24 -6.39 -3.24
N SER A 100 -11.15 -6.05 -2.55
CA SER A 100 -10.08 -5.22 -3.12
C SER A 100 -9.33 -5.95 -4.23
N ILE A 101 -8.98 -7.23 -4.01
CA ILE A 101 -8.33 -8.05 -5.05
C ILE A 101 -9.29 -8.29 -6.22
N MET A 102 -10.57 -8.64 -5.96
CA MET A 102 -11.55 -8.78 -7.03
C MET A 102 -11.69 -7.50 -7.86
N SER A 103 -11.84 -6.34 -7.20
CA SER A 103 -11.93 -5.03 -7.85
C SER A 103 -10.66 -4.71 -8.64
N GLY A 104 -9.49 -4.98 -8.07
CA GLY A 104 -8.19 -4.83 -8.76
C GLY A 104 -8.13 -5.66 -10.04
N ILE A 105 -8.49 -6.94 -9.99
CA ILE A 105 -8.50 -7.82 -11.17
C ILE A 105 -9.52 -7.36 -12.20
N ILE A 106 -10.72 -7.00 -11.78
CA ILE A 106 -11.77 -6.50 -12.67
C ILE A 106 -11.29 -5.23 -13.40
N SER A 107 -10.57 -4.35 -12.72
CA SER A 107 -10.00 -3.15 -13.36
C SER A 107 -8.95 -3.47 -14.42
N MET A 108 -8.28 -4.63 -14.31
CA MET A 108 -7.34 -5.13 -15.31
C MET A 108 -8.03 -5.63 -16.60
N SER A 109 -9.37 -5.65 -16.67
CA SER A 109 -10.10 -6.01 -17.91
C SER A 109 -9.66 -5.16 -19.10
N ASP A 110 -9.24 -3.93 -18.88
CA ASP A 110 -8.70 -3.05 -19.90
C ASP A 110 -7.31 -3.47 -20.39
N ILE A 111 -6.60 -4.35 -19.66
CA ILE A 111 -5.32 -4.93 -20.08
C ILE A 111 -5.47 -5.68 -21.40
N LYS A 112 -6.62 -6.37 -21.65
CA LYS A 112 -6.89 -7.01 -22.94
C LYS A 112 -6.98 -6.01 -24.09
N LYS A 113 -7.45 -4.80 -23.82
CA LYS A 113 -7.53 -3.70 -24.80
C LYS A 113 -6.17 -3.04 -25.01
N VAL A 114 -5.37 -2.96 -23.95
CA VAL A 114 -4.04 -2.34 -23.98
C VAL A 114 -2.90 -3.34 -24.33
N GLY A 115 -3.20 -4.65 -24.28
CA GLY A 115 -2.33 -5.71 -24.80
C GLY A 115 -0.96 -5.78 -24.13
N SER A 116 0.09 -5.46 -24.88
CA SER A 116 1.51 -5.54 -24.46
C SER A 116 1.85 -4.70 -23.23
N ILE A 117 1.28 -3.50 -23.11
CA ILE A 117 1.54 -2.59 -21.99
C ILE A 117 1.12 -3.20 -20.67
N GLY A 118 -0.10 -3.76 -20.61
CA GLY A 118 -0.64 -4.37 -19.40
C GLY A 118 0.18 -5.55 -18.91
N LEU A 119 0.55 -6.46 -19.84
CA LEU A 119 1.35 -7.65 -19.48
C LEU A 119 2.74 -7.24 -18.94
N LYS A 120 3.42 -6.30 -19.60
CA LYS A 120 4.73 -5.80 -19.16
C LYS A 120 4.64 -5.15 -17.77
N THR A 121 3.59 -4.37 -17.54
CA THR A 121 3.34 -3.69 -16.26
C THR A 121 3.14 -4.70 -15.13
N VAL A 122 2.30 -5.70 -15.34
CA VAL A 122 2.01 -6.74 -14.34
C VAL A 122 3.25 -7.56 -14.04
N ILE A 123 3.97 -8.01 -15.06
CA ILE A 123 5.24 -8.77 -14.85
C ILE A 123 6.24 -7.92 -14.06
N TYR A 124 6.38 -6.64 -14.39
CA TYR A 124 7.28 -5.75 -13.68
C TYR A 124 6.94 -5.68 -12.19
N TYR A 125 5.69 -5.39 -11.85
CA TYR A 125 5.23 -5.28 -10.46
C TYR A 125 5.40 -6.58 -9.68
N PHE A 126 5.06 -7.72 -10.28
CA PHE A 126 5.27 -9.01 -9.61
C PHE A 126 6.76 -9.28 -9.32
N CYS A 127 7.63 -9.00 -10.27
CA CYS A 127 9.06 -9.20 -10.09
C CYS A 127 9.64 -8.27 -9.01
N THR A 128 9.29 -6.99 -9.03
CA THR A 128 9.80 -6.03 -8.05
C THR A 128 9.26 -6.29 -6.64
N THR A 129 7.98 -6.66 -6.52
CA THR A 129 7.37 -6.98 -5.21
C THR A 129 7.93 -8.28 -4.63
N ALA A 130 8.09 -9.34 -5.43
CA ALA A 130 8.71 -10.58 -4.97
C ALA A 130 10.16 -10.36 -4.52
N PHE A 131 10.90 -9.51 -5.22
CA PHE A 131 12.25 -9.11 -4.82
C PHE A 131 12.22 -8.28 -3.53
N ALA A 132 11.30 -7.32 -3.41
CA ALA A 132 11.15 -6.45 -2.25
C ALA A 132 10.90 -7.23 -0.96
N ILE A 133 9.95 -8.18 -0.96
CA ILE A 133 9.64 -9.01 0.21
C ILE A 133 10.81 -9.92 0.58
N THR A 134 11.43 -10.54 -0.41
CA THR A 134 12.61 -11.39 -0.18
C THR A 134 13.75 -10.60 0.45
N PHE A 135 13.96 -9.37 -0.01
CA PHE A 135 14.94 -8.45 0.53
C PHE A 135 14.61 -8.02 1.97
N GLY A 136 13.33 -7.73 2.26
CA GLY A 136 12.85 -7.44 3.62
C GLY A 136 13.09 -8.61 4.58
N LEU A 137 12.80 -9.84 4.17
CA LEU A 137 13.06 -11.04 4.96
C LEU A 137 14.56 -11.28 5.19
N LEU A 138 15.39 -11.09 4.15
CA LEU A 138 16.83 -11.25 4.25
C LEU A 138 17.43 -10.28 5.27
N PHE A 139 17.13 -8.99 5.16
CA PHE A 139 17.65 -7.98 6.07
C PHE A 139 17.05 -8.11 7.48
N GLY A 140 15.75 -8.43 7.60
CA GLY A 140 15.13 -8.76 8.87
C GLY A 140 15.88 -9.90 9.57
N ASN A 141 16.18 -10.99 8.85
CA ASN A 141 16.93 -12.11 9.39
C ASN A 141 18.40 -11.79 9.70
N LEU A 142 19.04 -10.92 8.91
CA LEU A 142 20.40 -10.43 9.18
C LEU A 142 20.49 -9.66 10.49
N PHE A 143 19.49 -8.83 10.78
CA PHE A 143 19.45 -8.00 11.99
C PHE A 143 18.64 -8.61 13.15
N LYS A 144 18.13 -9.86 13.02
CA LYS A 144 17.28 -10.50 14.04
C LYS A 144 17.91 -10.55 15.44
N ASN A 145 19.23 -10.67 15.55
CA ASN A 145 19.93 -10.72 16.83
C ASN A 145 19.91 -9.36 17.58
N ALA A 146 19.59 -8.27 16.89
CA ALA A 146 19.38 -6.95 17.48
C ALA A 146 17.91 -6.74 17.94
N PHE A 147 17.03 -7.67 17.65
CA PHE A 147 15.64 -7.65 18.09
C PHE A 147 15.53 -8.40 19.44
N PRO A 148 14.91 -7.82 20.47
CA PRO A 148 14.81 -8.47 21.77
C PRO A 148 13.75 -9.58 21.74
N VAL A 149 13.92 -10.54 22.60
CA VAL A 149 12.82 -11.40 23.03
C VAL A 149 12.01 -10.60 24.05
N VAL A 150 10.76 -10.33 23.76
CA VAL A 150 9.83 -9.66 24.67
C VAL A 150 9.28 -10.74 25.64
N ALA A 151 9.32 -10.48 26.95
CA ALA A 151 8.67 -11.34 27.91
C ALA A 151 7.15 -11.25 27.71
N THR A 152 6.60 -12.14 26.91
CA THR A 152 5.16 -12.29 26.69
C THR A 152 4.65 -13.25 27.73
N THR A 153 4.04 -12.73 28.78
CA THR A 153 3.70 -13.49 29.99
C THR A 153 2.59 -14.53 29.82
N ASP A 154 1.89 -14.61 28.67
CA ASP A 154 0.74 -15.51 28.55
C ASP A 154 0.44 -16.08 27.14
N LEU A 155 1.40 -16.04 26.21
CA LEU A 155 1.15 -16.63 24.90
C LEU A 155 1.93 -17.95 24.78
N SER A 156 1.31 -19.05 25.23
CA SER A 156 1.72 -20.41 24.86
C SER A 156 1.48 -20.57 23.34
N TYR A 157 2.48 -20.24 22.55
CA TYR A 157 2.49 -20.58 21.13
C TYR A 157 2.83 -22.07 21.02
N GLU A 158 1.84 -22.88 20.67
CA GLU A 158 2.12 -24.26 20.23
C GLU A 158 2.84 -24.16 18.87
N VAL A 159 4.12 -24.56 18.86
CA VAL A 159 4.89 -24.66 17.62
C VAL A 159 4.23 -25.74 16.77
N THR A 160 3.36 -25.31 15.85
CA THR A 160 2.82 -26.21 14.83
C THR A 160 3.96 -26.56 13.88
N GLU A 161 4.20 -27.85 13.64
CA GLU A 161 5.19 -28.27 12.67
C GLU A 161 4.93 -27.57 11.33
N ALA A 162 5.96 -27.00 10.75
CA ALA A 162 5.83 -26.28 9.48
C ALA A 162 5.35 -27.27 8.40
N PRO A 163 4.23 -26.97 7.70
CA PRO A 163 3.74 -27.84 6.64
C PRO A 163 4.81 -28.02 5.55
N SER A 164 4.81 -29.17 4.89
CA SER A 164 5.71 -29.37 3.75
C SER A 164 5.43 -28.37 2.64
N LEU A 165 6.40 -28.11 1.78
CA LEU A 165 6.24 -27.19 0.65
C LEU A 165 5.06 -27.61 -0.25
N MET A 166 4.89 -28.93 -0.46
CA MET A 166 3.80 -29.48 -1.26
C MET A 166 2.44 -29.28 -0.56
N ASP A 167 2.36 -29.51 0.76
CA ASP A 167 1.15 -29.25 1.53
C ASP A 167 0.79 -27.76 1.50
N THR A 168 1.79 -26.89 1.55
CA THR A 168 1.57 -25.44 1.43
C THR A 168 0.96 -25.09 0.07
N ILE A 169 1.49 -25.65 -1.03
CA ILE A 169 0.95 -25.40 -2.39
C ILE A 169 -0.46 -25.96 -2.54
N VAL A 170 -0.74 -27.16 -2.04
CA VAL A 170 -2.09 -27.75 -2.09
C VAL A 170 -3.07 -26.94 -1.25
N ASN A 171 -2.65 -26.53 -0.05
CA ASN A 171 -3.49 -25.75 0.87
C ASN A 171 -3.72 -24.29 0.46
N ILE A 172 -3.10 -23.81 -0.61
CA ILE A 172 -3.43 -22.51 -1.22
C ILE A 172 -4.84 -22.56 -1.85
N PHE A 173 -5.29 -23.73 -2.34
CA PHE A 173 -6.56 -23.87 -3.02
C PHE A 173 -7.69 -24.18 -2.03
N PRO A 174 -8.78 -23.37 -2.00
CA PRO A 174 -9.87 -23.58 -1.06
C PRO A 174 -10.70 -24.82 -1.44
N SER A 175 -11.05 -25.61 -0.42
CA SER A 175 -11.96 -26.76 -0.57
C SER A 175 -13.45 -26.35 -0.51
N ASN A 176 -13.75 -25.20 0.08
CA ASN A 176 -15.09 -24.61 0.14
C ASN A 176 -15.00 -23.07 0.26
N PHE A 177 -16.17 -22.41 0.11
CA PHE A 177 -16.23 -20.94 0.06
C PHE A 177 -16.19 -20.27 1.45
N ILE A 178 -16.70 -20.91 2.49
CA ILE A 178 -16.93 -20.27 3.79
C ILE A 178 -15.74 -20.44 4.74
N ALA A 179 -15.13 -21.64 4.80
CA ALA A 179 -14.06 -21.94 5.74
C ALA A 179 -12.87 -20.96 5.62
N PRO A 180 -12.35 -20.62 4.42
CA PRO A 180 -11.25 -19.67 4.29
C PRO A 180 -11.54 -18.31 4.91
N MET A 181 -12.79 -17.85 4.81
CA MET A 181 -13.20 -16.57 5.36
C MET A 181 -13.38 -16.64 6.88
N SER A 182 -13.98 -17.70 7.43
CA SER A 182 -14.20 -17.88 8.87
C SER A 182 -12.89 -18.16 9.62
N GLU A 183 -11.98 -18.88 9.01
CA GLU A 183 -10.67 -19.24 9.58
C GLU A 183 -9.60 -18.18 9.28
N SER A 184 -9.95 -17.14 8.52
CA SER A 184 -9.03 -16.10 8.06
C SER A 184 -7.82 -16.68 7.31
N ASN A 185 -8.02 -17.75 6.51
CA ASN A 185 -6.98 -18.32 5.66
C ASN A 185 -6.76 -17.43 4.42
N MET A 186 -5.85 -16.47 4.56
CA MET A 186 -5.69 -15.39 3.58
C MET A 186 -5.22 -15.88 2.20
N LEU A 187 -4.34 -16.89 2.15
CA LEU A 187 -3.92 -17.46 0.85
C LEU A 187 -5.13 -18.01 0.07
N GLN A 188 -6.00 -18.74 0.73
CA GLN A 188 -7.22 -19.26 0.10
C GLN A 188 -8.19 -18.15 -0.27
N VAL A 189 -8.36 -17.13 0.58
CA VAL A 189 -9.19 -15.94 0.27
C VAL A 189 -8.67 -15.21 -0.96
N ILE A 190 -7.34 -15.05 -1.09
CA ILE A 190 -6.73 -14.44 -2.28
C ILE A 190 -7.04 -15.28 -3.54
N VAL A 191 -6.84 -16.61 -3.47
CA VAL A 191 -7.13 -17.49 -4.63
C VAL A 191 -8.61 -17.44 -5.01
N MET A 192 -9.51 -17.40 -4.03
CA MET A 192 -10.95 -17.19 -4.30
C MET A 192 -11.20 -15.86 -5.01
N ALA A 193 -10.61 -14.77 -4.54
CA ALA A 193 -10.73 -13.45 -5.16
C ALA A 193 -10.19 -13.43 -6.59
N LEU A 194 -9.05 -14.11 -6.84
CA LEU A 194 -8.48 -14.28 -8.18
C LEU A 194 -9.44 -15.03 -9.10
N ILE A 195 -9.95 -16.20 -8.66
CA ILE A 195 -10.89 -17.03 -9.47
C ILE A 195 -12.14 -16.22 -9.81
N PHE A 196 -12.76 -15.55 -8.83
CA PHE A 196 -13.97 -14.76 -9.08
C PHE A 196 -13.70 -13.52 -9.95
N GLY A 197 -12.61 -12.80 -9.69
CA GLY A 197 -12.22 -11.66 -10.50
C GLY A 197 -12.01 -12.03 -11.97
N PHE A 198 -11.24 -13.10 -12.25
CA PHE A 198 -11.04 -13.59 -13.60
C PHE A 198 -12.33 -14.12 -14.23
N SER A 199 -13.19 -14.82 -13.46
CA SER A 199 -14.48 -15.31 -13.97
C SER A 199 -15.37 -14.16 -14.42
N ILE A 200 -15.42 -13.06 -13.69
CA ILE A 200 -16.19 -11.87 -14.04
C ILE A 200 -15.66 -11.23 -15.33
N ILE A 201 -14.35 -11.16 -15.52
CA ILE A 201 -13.74 -10.67 -16.76
C ILE A 201 -14.13 -11.56 -17.94
N LEU A 202 -14.09 -12.90 -17.77
CA LEU A 202 -14.39 -13.86 -18.83
C LEU A 202 -15.86 -13.84 -19.26
N ILE A 203 -16.80 -13.58 -18.34
CA ILE A 203 -18.23 -13.43 -18.67
C ILE A 203 -18.46 -12.16 -19.49
N GLY A 204 -17.59 -11.15 -19.36
CA GLY A 204 -17.64 -9.88 -20.09
C GLY A 204 -18.27 -8.75 -19.25
N SER A 205 -17.59 -7.63 -19.21
CA SER A 205 -17.98 -6.46 -18.39
C SER A 205 -19.32 -5.84 -18.81
N GLU A 206 -19.67 -5.90 -20.09
CA GLU A 206 -20.95 -5.36 -20.57
C GLU A 206 -22.17 -6.15 -20.06
N LYS A 207 -22.05 -7.50 -19.96
CA LYS A 207 -23.12 -8.35 -19.42
C LYS A 207 -23.25 -8.25 -17.90
N ASN A 208 -22.15 -7.92 -17.21
CA ASN A 208 -22.05 -7.94 -15.75
C ASN A 208 -21.82 -6.56 -15.11
N SER A 209 -22.17 -5.48 -15.81
CA SER A 209 -21.95 -4.11 -15.32
C SER A 209 -22.49 -3.90 -13.89
N ARG A 210 -23.66 -4.47 -13.56
CA ARG A 210 -24.25 -4.37 -12.21
C ARG A 210 -23.42 -5.10 -11.15
N LEU A 211 -22.89 -6.30 -11.48
CA LEU A 211 -22.06 -7.08 -10.55
C LEU A 211 -20.72 -6.38 -10.33
N VAL A 212 -20.09 -5.87 -11.38
CA VAL A 212 -18.86 -5.09 -11.31
C VAL A 212 -19.05 -3.84 -10.44
N THR A 213 -20.15 -3.10 -10.66
CA THR A 213 -20.50 -1.94 -9.82
C THR A 213 -20.68 -2.36 -8.37
N ALA A 214 -21.44 -3.41 -8.09
CA ALA A 214 -21.69 -3.90 -6.73
C ALA A 214 -20.39 -4.30 -6.01
N ILE A 215 -19.44 -4.95 -6.69
CA ILE A 215 -18.14 -5.31 -6.10
C ILE A 215 -17.32 -4.06 -5.79
N ASN A 216 -17.30 -3.07 -6.68
CA ASN A 216 -16.60 -1.82 -6.47
C ASN A 216 -17.23 -1.01 -5.32
N ASP A 217 -18.56 -0.96 -5.25
CA ASP A 217 -19.28 -0.29 -4.16
C ASP A 217 -19.01 -0.97 -2.81
N LEU A 218 -19.01 -2.31 -2.76
CA LEU A 218 -18.64 -3.07 -1.56
C LEU A 218 -17.19 -2.81 -1.16
N ASN A 219 -16.27 -2.80 -2.11
CA ASN A 219 -14.87 -2.43 -1.84
C ASN A 219 -14.79 -1.03 -1.24
N GLU A 220 -15.52 -0.04 -1.80
CA GLU A 220 -15.55 1.32 -1.26
C GLU A 220 -16.10 1.37 0.17
N VAL A 221 -17.18 0.60 0.47
CA VAL A 221 -17.74 0.49 1.82
C VAL A 221 -16.72 -0.07 2.80
N PHE A 222 -16.02 -1.16 2.46
CA PHE A 222 -15.01 -1.75 3.34
C PHE A 222 -13.80 -0.85 3.50
N MET A 223 -13.36 -0.17 2.44
CA MET A 223 -12.31 0.84 2.51
C MET A 223 -12.69 2.01 3.41
N LYS A 224 -13.94 2.48 3.33
CA LYS A 224 -14.45 3.54 4.20
C LYS A 224 -14.57 3.09 5.66
N SER A 225 -14.96 1.85 5.87
CA SER A 225 -14.98 1.23 7.21
C SER A 225 -13.58 1.17 7.81
N MET A 226 -12.55 0.79 7.00
CA MET A 226 -11.15 0.83 7.43
C MET A 226 -10.71 2.24 7.82
N GLU A 227 -11.05 3.27 7.04
CA GLU A 227 -10.74 4.66 7.41
C GLU A 227 -11.37 5.06 8.76
N LEU A 228 -12.59 4.59 9.07
CA LEU A 228 -13.24 4.85 10.35
C LEU A 228 -12.48 4.15 11.49
N ILE A 229 -12.07 2.90 11.30
CA ILE A 229 -11.27 2.15 12.28
C ILE A 229 -9.93 2.85 12.50
N LEU A 230 -9.27 3.29 11.43
CA LEU A 230 -7.98 3.99 11.51
C LEU A 230 -8.06 5.33 12.25
N LYS A 231 -9.22 5.99 12.32
CA LYS A 231 -9.41 7.18 13.17
C LYS A 231 -9.27 6.87 14.66
N LEU A 232 -9.44 5.62 15.07
CA LEU A 232 -9.21 5.17 16.43
C LEU A 232 -7.73 4.88 16.72
N SER A 233 -6.85 4.90 15.70
CA SER A 233 -5.43 4.59 15.84
C SER A 233 -4.71 5.35 16.97
N PRO A 234 -4.95 6.65 17.22
CA PRO A 234 -4.29 7.33 18.32
C PRO A 234 -4.57 6.66 19.68
N ILE A 235 -5.83 6.26 19.92
CA ILE A 235 -6.23 5.56 21.15
C ILE A 235 -5.66 4.13 21.14
N GLY A 236 -5.81 3.42 20.01
CA GLY A 236 -5.30 2.07 19.84
C GLY A 236 -3.79 1.96 20.09
N VAL A 237 -3.02 2.87 19.47
CA VAL A 237 -1.56 2.94 19.62
C VAL A 237 -1.16 3.21 21.07
N PHE A 238 -1.80 4.17 21.73
CA PHE A 238 -1.52 4.44 23.14
C PHE A 238 -1.81 3.19 24.01
N CYS A 239 -2.98 2.59 23.83
CA CYS A 239 -3.44 1.46 24.65
C CYS A 239 -2.68 0.16 24.38
N LEU A 240 -2.10 -0.01 23.20
CA LEU A 240 -1.25 -1.16 22.87
C LEU A 240 0.19 -0.99 23.36
N LEU A 241 0.77 0.20 23.14
CA LEU A 241 2.18 0.42 23.39
C LEU A 241 2.48 0.71 24.86
N CYS A 242 1.61 1.43 25.59
CA CYS A 242 1.81 1.78 26.99
C CYS A 242 2.01 0.53 27.88
N PRO A 243 1.17 -0.51 27.83
CA PRO A 243 1.39 -1.75 28.61
C PRO A 243 2.68 -2.47 28.22
N VAL A 244 3.02 -2.53 26.93
CA VAL A 244 4.27 -3.15 26.45
C VAL A 244 5.49 -2.45 27.04
N ILE A 245 5.50 -1.11 27.06
CA ILE A 245 6.60 -0.33 27.64
C ILE A 245 6.61 -0.46 29.17
N ALA A 246 5.45 -0.50 29.82
CA ALA A 246 5.35 -0.70 31.25
C ALA A 246 5.95 -2.06 31.68
N ALA A 247 5.72 -3.12 30.91
CA ALA A 247 6.24 -4.46 31.18
C ALA A 247 7.73 -4.61 30.84
N ASN A 248 8.23 -4.00 29.75
CA ASN A 248 9.57 -4.25 29.19
C ASN A 248 10.55 -3.08 29.37
N GLY A 249 10.10 -1.94 29.87
CA GLY A 249 10.93 -0.75 30.07
C GLY A 249 11.44 -0.12 28.77
N SER A 250 12.61 0.53 28.84
CA SER A 250 13.21 1.26 27.71
C SER A 250 13.75 0.34 26.60
N ASN A 251 13.96 -0.94 26.86
CA ASN A 251 14.56 -1.88 25.89
C ASN A 251 13.70 -2.02 24.61
N ILE A 252 12.37 -1.99 24.76
CA ILE A 252 11.46 -2.10 23.60
C ILE A 252 11.60 -0.88 22.66
N ILE A 253 11.93 0.29 23.18
CA ILE A 253 12.08 1.52 22.39
C ILE A 253 13.28 1.38 21.44
N ALA A 254 14.40 0.86 21.94
CA ALA A 254 15.58 0.59 21.13
C ALA A 254 15.28 -0.41 20.00
N SER A 255 14.44 -1.38 20.28
CA SER A 255 14.03 -2.43 19.33
C SER A 255 13.10 -1.89 18.24
N LEU A 256 12.16 -1.04 18.62
CA LEU A 256 11.30 -0.33 17.65
C LEU A 256 12.13 0.59 16.76
N ALA A 257 13.14 1.26 17.30
CA ALA A 257 14.07 2.03 16.50
C ALA A 257 14.88 1.14 15.54
N MET A 258 15.34 -0.02 15.99
CA MET A 258 16.12 -0.95 15.15
C MET A 258 15.29 -1.53 14.02
N VAL A 259 14.04 -1.98 14.26
CA VAL A 259 13.18 -2.50 13.19
C VAL A 259 12.85 -1.40 12.17
N LEU A 260 12.62 -0.18 12.63
CA LEU A 260 12.37 0.97 11.78
C LEU A 260 13.58 1.29 10.90
N LEU A 261 14.78 1.36 11.49
CA LEU A 261 16.04 1.57 10.77
C LEU A 261 16.29 0.47 9.73
N THR A 262 16.02 -0.80 10.08
CA THR A 262 16.16 -1.93 9.16
C THR A 262 15.23 -1.76 7.95
N ALA A 263 13.98 -1.42 8.16
CA ALA A 263 13.04 -1.20 7.06
C ALA A 263 13.44 -0.01 6.19
N TYR A 264 13.83 1.12 6.79
CA TYR A 264 14.28 2.30 6.03
C TYR A 264 15.55 2.03 5.24
N LEU A 265 16.49 1.26 5.80
CA LEU A 265 17.66 0.80 5.07
C LEU A 265 17.25 -0.01 3.84
N CYS A 266 16.31 -0.95 4.00
CA CYS A 266 15.77 -1.72 2.88
C CYS A 266 15.08 -0.83 1.85
N TYR A 267 14.27 0.17 2.27
CA TYR A 267 13.62 1.12 1.37
C TYR A 267 14.65 1.88 0.52
N VAL A 268 15.67 2.44 1.18
CA VAL A 268 16.72 3.20 0.49
C VAL A 268 17.48 2.33 -0.49
N ILE A 269 17.89 1.11 -0.09
CA ILE A 269 18.64 0.21 -0.97
C ILE A 269 17.76 -0.25 -2.14
N HIS A 270 16.48 -0.61 -1.89
CA HIS A 270 15.57 -1.03 -2.95
C HIS A 270 15.37 0.08 -3.99
N VAL A 271 15.08 1.29 -3.55
CA VAL A 271 14.95 2.47 -4.44
C VAL A 271 16.25 2.77 -5.17
N ALA A 272 17.39 2.79 -4.48
CA ALA A 272 18.68 3.16 -5.05
C ALA A 272 19.25 2.08 -5.99
N VAL A 273 18.96 0.81 -5.76
CA VAL A 273 19.52 -0.29 -6.57
C VAL A 273 18.50 -0.79 -7.58
N VAL A 274 17.33 -1.27 -7.13
CA VAL A 274 16.38 -1.97 -8.01
C VAL A 274 15.79 -1.00 -9.04
N TYR A 275 15.25 0.13 -8.59
CA TYR A 275 14.66 1.09 -9.51
C TYR A 275 15.71 1.82 -10.36
N SER A 276 16.92 2.07 -9.83
CA SER A 276 18.01 2.62 -10.63
C SER A 276 18.45 1.69 -11.75
N LEU A 277 18.56 0.39 -11.45
CA LEU A 277 18.90 -0.61 -12.47
C LEU A 277 17.80 -0.73 -13.51
N ALA A 278 16.53 -0.81 -13.10
CA ALA A 278 15.40 -0.90 -14.02
C ALA A 278 15.32 0.33 -14.95
N VAL A 279 15.38 1.52 -14.36
CA VAL A 279 15.30 2.78 -15.11
C VAL A 279 16.49 2.97 -16.04
N LYS A 280 17.72 2.58 -15.62
CA LYS A 280 18.92 2.72 -16.45
C LYS A 280 19.01 1.64 -17.53
N ALA A 281 18.86 0.37 -17.16
CA ALA A 281 19.10 -0.75 -18.06
C ALA A 281 17.96 -0.96 -19.07
N ILE A 282 16.71 -0.80 -18.61
CA ILE A 282 15.53 -1.06 -19.43
C ILE A 282 14.84 0.26 -19.82
N GLY A 283 14.74 1.21 -18.90
CA GLY A 283 14.07 2.51 -19.15
C GLY A 283 14.89 3.51 -19.95
N GLY A 284 16.20 3.28 -20.15
CA GLY A 284 17.07 4.15 -20.93
C GLY A 284 17.25 5.58 -20.35
N LEU A 285 16.89 5.79 -19.07
CA LEU A 285 16.96 7.07 -18.38
C LEU A 285 18.02 7.06 -17.27
N SER A 286 18.75 8.17 -17.10
CA SER A 286 19.71 8.30 -15.99
C SER A 286 18.99 8.27 -14.64
N PRO A 287 19.43 7.44 -13.66
CA PRO A 287 18.84 7.38 -12.33
C PRO A 287 18.81 8.74 -11.61
N LEU A 288 19.86 9.54 -11.73
CA LEU A 288 19.91 10.87 -11.12
C LEU A 288 18.84 11.80 -11.70
N LYS A 289 18.62 11.74 -13.03
CA LYS A 289 17.55 12.52 -13.70
C LYS A 289 16.17 12.02 -13.23
N PHE A 290 16.00 10.70 -13.11
CA PHE A 290 14.77 10.08 -12.63
C PHE A 290 14.42 10.55 -11.22
N PHE A 291 15.31 10.35 -10.23
CA PHE A 291 15.03 10.75 -8.86
C PHE A 291 14.85 12.27 -8.69
N LYS A 292 15.62 13.07 -9.42
CA LYS A 292 15.46 14.53 -9.40
C LYS A 292 14.08 14.94 -9.93
N GLY A 293 13.58 14.29 -10.97
CA GLY A 293 12.26 14.54 -11.53
C GLY A 293 11.14 14.04 -10.62
N MET A 294 11.37 12.93 -9.90
CA MET A 294 10.38 12.33 -8.99
C MET A 294 10.33 12.98 -7.60
N LEU A 295 11.27 13.86 -7.26
CA LEU A 295 11.36 14.44 -5.92
C LEU A 295 10.06 15.09 -5.42
N PRO A 296 9.28 15.86 -6.23
CA PRO A 296 8.02 16.42 -5.78
C PRO A 296 7.00 15.36 -5.36
N ALA A 297 6.85 14.27 -6.15
CA ALA A 297 5.97 13.16 -5.84
C ALA A 297 6.43 12.40 -4.59
N MET A 298 7.74 12.13 -4.46
CA MET A 298 8.31 11.47 -3.29
C MET A 298 8.08 12.26 -2.00
N MET A 299 8.28 13.59 -2.02
CA MET A 299 8.03 14.45 -0.85
C MET A 299 6.55 14.49 -0.46
N PHE A 300 5.66 14.56 -1.45
CA PHE A 300 4.22 14.54 -1.19
C PHE A 300 3.79 13.16 -0.65
N ALA A 301 4.25 12.07 -1.23
CA ALA A 301 3.99 10.71 -0.76
C ALA A 301 4.47 10.49 0.67
N PHE A 302 5.66 10.96 1.02
CA PHE A 302 6.19 10.90 2.38
C PHE A 302 5.29 11.62 3.39
N SER A 303 4.74 12.78 3.03
CA SER A 303 3.89 13.54 3.94
C SER A 303 2.45 13.01 4.01
N SER A 304 1.89 12.56 2.90
CA SER A 304 0.49 12.10 2.81
C SER A 304 0.30 10.63 3.21
N SER A 305 1.31 9.79 2.95
CA SER A 305 1.25 8.32 3.04
C SER A 305 0.10 7.73 2.21
N SER A 306 -0.17 8.31 1.03
CA SER A 306 -1.22 7.86 0.13
C SER A 306 -0.72 7.81 -1.30
N SER A 307 -0.62 6.62 -1.88
CA SER A 307 -0.26 6.43 -3.30
C SER A 307 -1.33 7.03 -4.21
N VAL A 308 -2.61 6.81 -3.89
CA VAL A 308 -3.74 7.38 -4.65
C VAL A 308 -3.76 8.91 -4.56
N GLY A 309 -3.51 9.47 -3.36
CA GLY A 309 -3.43 10.93 -3.19
C GLY A 309 -2.24 11.56 -3.92
N THR A 310 -1.16 10.79 -4.16
CA THR A 310 0.03 11.25 -4.88
C THR A 310 -0.11 11.13 -6.40
N LEU A 311 -1.09 10.37 -6.89
CA LEU A 311 -1.23 10.01 -8.30
C LEU A 311 -1.18 11.23 -9.28
N PRO A 312 -1.86 12.36 -9.04
CA PRO A 312 -1.79 13.50 -9.96
C PRO A 312 -0.37 14.05 -10.09
N ILE A 313 0.38 14.16 -8.98
CA ILE A 313 1.75 14.67 -8.98
C ILE A 313 2.69 13.65 -9.64
N ASN A 314 2.44 12.36 -9.40
CA ASN A 314 3.22 11.27 -9.99
C ASN A 314 3.08 11.27 -11.52
N LEU A 315 1.84 11.49 -12.04
CA LEU A 315 1.58 11.66 -13.48
C LEU A 315 2.39 12.81 -14.08
N GLU A 316 2.33 14.00 -13.47
CA GLU A 316 3.11 15.15 -13.94
C GLU A 316 4.61 14.88 -13.95
N CYS A 317 5.14 14.24 -12.91
CA CYS A 317 6.55 13.90 -12.80
C CYS A 317 7.02 12.95 -13.92
N VAL A 318 6.29 11.86 -14.19
CA VAL A 318 6.72 10.87 -15.21
C VAL A 318 6.53 11.41 -16.62
N GLU A 319 5.49 12.21 -16.90
CA GLU A 319 5.31 12.90 -18.18
C GLU A 319 6.45 13.88 -18.43
N GLY A 320 6.85 14.65 -17.41
CA GLY A 320 8.03 15.52 -17.44
C GLY A 320 9.36 14.78 -17.66
N LEU A 321 9.43 13.49 -17.30
CA LEU A 321 10.57 12.60 -17.55
C LEU A 321 10.53 11.94 -18.93
N GLY A 322 9.46 12.14 -19.70
CA GLY A 322 9.32 11.69 -21.10
C GLY A 322 8.50 10.42 -21.30
N ALA A 323 7.76 9.98 -20.29
CA ALA A 323 6.73 8.97 -20.48
C ALA A 323 5.56 9.54 -21.30
N SER A 324 4.93 8.70 -22.15
CA SER A 324 3.75 9.13 -22.88
C SER A 324 2.53 9.16 -21.94
N ARG A 325 1.62 10.12 -22.15
CA ARG A 325 0.40 10.25 -21.37
C ARG A 325 -0.50 9.01 -21.47
N GLU A 326 -0.50 8.35 -22.62
CA GLU A 326 -1.22 7.09 -22.84
C GLU A 326 -0.77 5.99 -21.88
N ILE A 327 0.56 5.85 -21.71
CA ILE A 327 1.14 4.83 -20.82
C ILE A 327 1.02 5.27 -19.37
N SER A 328 1.32 6.51 -19.03
CA SER A 328 1.27 7.01 -17.66
C SER A 328 -0.13 6.95 -17.05
N SER A 329 -1.16 7.30 -17.84
CA SER A 329 -2.57 7.25 -17.42
C SER A 329 -3.10 5.83 -17.19
N PHE A 330 -2.40 4.80 -17.70
CA PHE A 330 -2.72 3.41 -17.44
C PHE A 330 -1.85 2.80 -16.33
N VAL A 331 -0.52 2.95 -16.44
CA VAL A 331 0.44 2.28 -15.54
C VAL A 331 0.36 2.80 -14.11
N LEU A 332 0.26 4.12 -13.91
CA LEU A 332 0.32 4.70 -12.57
C LEU A 332 -0.94 4.42 -11.72
N PRO A 333 -2.19 4.56 -12.24
CA PRO A 333 -3.37 4.17 -11.48
C PRO A 333 -3.39 2.68 -11.15
N LEU A 334 -2.93 1.83 -12.07
CA LEU A 334 -2.80 0.39 -11.85
C LEU A 334 -1.76 0.11 -10.77
N GLY A 335 -0.60 0.77 -10.81
CA GLY A 335 0.47 0.66 -9.82
C GLY A 335 0.02 1.05 -8.42
N ALA A 336 -0.74 2.13 -8.30
CA ALA A 336 -1.27 2.59 -7.01
C ALA A 336 -2.14 1.55 -6.28
N THR A 337 -2.58 0.49 -6.98
CA THR A 337 -3.41 -0.60 -6.45
C THR A 337 -2.75 -1.99 -6.49
N ILE A 338 -1.68 -2.16 -7.25
CA ILE A 338 -1.02 -3.48 -7.44
C ILE A 338 0.43 -3.46 -6.94
N ASN A 339 1.13 -2.35 -7.08
CA ASN A 339 2.55 -2.26 -6.75
C ASN A 339 2.76 -1.80 -5.32
N MET A 340 3.10 -2.73 -4.43
CA MET A 340 3.26 -2.48 -3.01
C MET A 340 4.64 -2.91 -2.50
N ASP A 341 5.71 -2.56 -3.22
CA ASP A 341 7.09 -2.95 -2.88
C ASP A 341 7.52 -2.49 -1.48
N GLY A 342 7.22 -1.24 -1.12
CA GLY A 342 7.52 -0.74 0.21
C GLY A 342 6.72 -1.43 1.31
N THR A 343 5.45 -1.78 1.03
CA THR A 343 4.62 -2.55 1.94
C THR A 343 5.15 -3.98 2.08
N ALA A 344 5.61 -4.60 1.00
CA ALA A 344 6.22 -5.93 1.01
C ALA A 344 7.51 -5.95 1.86
N ILE A 345 8.40 -4.97 1.70
CA ILE A 345 9.60 -4.83 2.57
C ILE A 345 9.19 -4.73 4.04
N TYR A 346 8.23 -3.86 4.36
CA TYR A 346 7.72 -3.70 5.71
C TYR A 346 7.20 -5.01 6.28
N GLN A 347 6.40 -5.76 5.52
CA GLN A 347 5.87 -7.06 5.93
C GLN A 347 6.99 -8.07 6.23
N GLY A 348 8.01 -8.15 5.37
CA GLY A 348 9.14 -9.05 5.56
C GLY A 348 9.95 -8.72 6.82
N VAL A 349 10.29 -7.46 7.01
CA VAL A 349 11.05 -7.00 8.18
C VAL A 349 10.25 -7.18 9.47
N CYS A 350 8.97 -6.78 9.48
CA CYS A 350 8.11 -6.88 10.66
C CYS A 350 7.76 -8.33 11.00
N ALA A 351 7.59 -9.22 10.03
CA ALA A 351 7.35 -10.63 10.30
C ALA A 351 8.54 -11.27 11.04
N ILE A 352 9.78 -11.00 10.61
CA ILE A 352 10.98 -11.47 11.30
C ILE A 352 11.13 -10.81 12.68
N PHE A 353 10.84 -9.50 12.80
CA PHE A 353 10.88 -8.80 14.08
C PHE A 353 9.88 -9.41 15.07
N ILE A 354 8.62 -9.59 14.68
CA ILE A 354 7.58 -10.17 15.53
C ILE A 354 7.95 -11.60 15.90
N ALA A 355 8.37 -12.44 14.93
CA ALA A 355 8.83 -13.79 15.21
C ALA A 355 9.94 -13.79 16.27
N SER A 356 10.95 -12.92 16.13
CA SER A 356 12.05 -12.81 17.10
C SER A 356 11.58 -12.38 18.49
N CYS A 357 10.63 -11.44 18.57
CA CYS A 357 10.06 -11.01 19.86
C CYS A 357 9.35 -12.14 20.61
N TYR A 358 8.73 -13.09 19.88
CA TYR A 358 8.10 -14.28 20.45
C TYR A 358 9.05 -15.49 20.56
N GLY A 359 10.34 -15.32 20.28
CA GLY A 359 11.31 -16.42 20.31
C GLY A 359 11.12 -17.45 19.20
N ILE A 360 10.37 -17.11 18.14
CA ILE A 360 10.06 -17.99 17.02
C ILE A 360 11.08 -17.76 15.91
N THR A 361 11.59 -18.82 15.32
CA THR A 361 12.45 -18.75 14.12
C THR A 361 11.66 -19.27 12.93
N LEU A 362 11.44 -18.41 11.92
CA LEU A 362 10.77 -18.82 10.69
C LEU A 362 11.62 -19.80 9.89
N THR A 363 11.00 -20.90 9.49
CA THR A 363 11.60 -21.89 8.58
C THR A 363 11.67 -21.32 7.16
N PRO A 364 12.55 -21.87 6.29
CA PRO A 364 12.59 -21.48 4.87
C PRO A 364 11.24 -21.62 4.16
N THR A 365 10.45 -22.65 4.51
CA THR A 365 9.10 -22.86 3.97
C THR A 365 8.15 -21.72 4.39
N GLN A 366 8.16 -21.35 5.67
CA GLN A 366 7.37 -20.21 6.14
C GLN A 366 7.81 -18.89 5.49
N MET A 367 9.12 -18.67 5.30
CA MET A 367 9.62 -17.49 4.57
C MET A 367 9.12 -17.48 3.12
N LEU A 368 9.10 -18.61 2.44
CA LEU A 368 8.53 -18.74 1.10
C LEU A 368 7.02 -18.44 1.10
N THR A 369 6.28 -18.93 2.11
CA THR A 369 4.86 -18.61 2.29
C THR A 369 4.65 -17.10 2.48
N VAL A 370 5.50 -16.43 3.25
CA VAL A 370 5.48 -14.96 3.38
C VAL A 370 5.68 -14.28 2.03
N VAL A 371 6.66 -14.74 1.23
CA VAL A 371 6.91 -14.18 -0.11
C VAL A 371 5.69 -14.33 -1.00
N LEU A 372 5.11 -15.53 -1.07
CA LEU A 372 3.92 -15.79 -1.90
C LEU A 372 2.72 -14.97 -1.44
N THR A 373 2.43 -14.99 -0.13
CA THR A 373 1.29 -14.25 0.45
C THR A 373 1.41 -12.75 0.23
N ALA A 374 2.57 -12.16 0.52
CA ALA A 374 2.78 -10.72 0.38
C ALA A 374 2.75 -10.29 -1.10
N THR A 375 3.33 -11.07 -2.00
CA THR A 375 3.32 -10.77 -3.45
C THR A 375 1.90 -10.86 -4.01
N LEU A 376 1.13 -11.87 -3.65
CA LEU A 376 -0.27 -12.00 -4.09
C LEU A 376 -1.16 -10.92 -3.46
N ALA A 377 -0.93 -10.61 -2.18
CA ALA A 377 -1.66 -9.57 -1.47
C ALA A 377 -1.41 -8.16 -1.98
N SER A 378 -0.26 -7.92 -2.63
CA SER A 378 0.00 -6.64 -3.27
C SER A 378 -1.03 -6.30 -4.34
N ILE A 379 -1.66 -7.33 -4.96
CA ILE A 379 -2.73 -7.15 -5.94
C ILE A 379 -3.98 -6.65 -5.21
N GLY A 380 -4.43 -5.46 -5.53
CA GLY A 380 -5.65 -4.89 -4.96
C GLY A 380 -5.51 -4.32 -3.55
N THR A 381 -4.29 -4.19 -3.02
CA THR A 381 -4.06 -3.42 -1.79
C THR A 381 -4.30 -1.95 -2.08
N ALA A 382 -5.20 -1.33 -1.31
CA ALA A 382 -5.47 0.09 -1.51
C ALA A 382 -4.28 0.97 -1.12
N GLY A 383 -3.95 1.93 -1.97
CA GLY A 383 -2.89 2.92 -1.75
C GLY A 383 -3.30 4.03 -0.77
N VAL A 384 -3.84 3.66 0.40
CA VAL A 384 -4.30 4.56 1.45
C VAL A 384 -3.55 4.34 2.76
N PRO A 385 -3.46 5.36 3.63
CA PRO A 385 -2.77 5.24 4.91
C PRO A 385 -3.31 4.07 5.76
N GLY A 386 -2.40 3.32 6.38
CA GLY A 386 -2.73 2.23 7.32
C GLY A 386 -3.05 0.87 6.69
N ALA A 387 -3.16 0.75 5.37
CA ALA A 387 -3.41 -0.53 4.70
C ALA A 387 -2.32 -1.59 5.03
N GLY A 388 -1.09 -1.17 5.30
CA GLY A 388 0.02 -2.06 5.62
C GLY A 388 -0.18 -2.89 6.88
N MET A 389 -0.81 -2.36 7.93
CA MET A 389 -1.10 -3.15 9.15
C MET A 389 -2.06 -4.31 8.86
N VAL A 390 -3.09 -4.05 8.03
CA VAL A 390 -4.04 -5.09 7.60
C VAL A 390 -3.30 -6.18 6.82
N MET A 391 -2.43 -5.78 5.90
CA MET A 391 -1.62 -6.72 5.13
C MET A 391 -0.59 -7.47 5.98
N LEU A 392 -0.02 -6.84 7.01
CA LEU A 392 0.86 -7.50 7.97
C LEU A 392 0.10 -8.58 8.76
N ALA A 393 -1.13 -8.29 9.22
CA ALA A 393 -1.97 -9.27 9.89
C ALA A 393 -2.17 -10.54 9.03
N MET A 394 -2.40 -10.34 7.73
CA MET A 394 -2.55 -11.42 6.77
C MET A 394 -1.26 -12.26 6.64
N VAL A 395 -0.11 -11.62 6.51
CA VAL A 395 1.18 -12.32 6.43
C VAL A 395 1.46 -13.11 7.71
N LEU A 396 1.24 -12.52 8.89
CA LEU A 396 1.44 -13.21 10.18
C LEU A 396 0.55 -14.45 10.28
N THR A 397 -0.74 -14.31 9.93
CA THR A 397 -1.69 -15.43 9.93
C THR A 397 -1.25 -16.56 8.99
N SER A 398 -0.73 -16.22 7.80
CA SER A 398 -0.33 -17.22 6.80
C SER A 398 0.82 -18.13 7.24
N VAL A 399 1.61 -17.70 8.21
CA VAL A 399 2.74 -18.46 8.77
C VAL A 399 2.55 -18.86 10.23
N GLY A 400 1.33 -18.66 10.74
CA GLY A 400 0.97 -19.02 12.11
C GLY A 400 1.57 -18.13 13.20
N LEU A 401 2.07 -16.95 12.87
CA LEU A 401 2.55 -15.99 13.86
C LEU A 401 1.40 -15.29 14.58
N PRO A 402 1.56 -14.94 15.85
CA PRO A 402 0.51 -14.27 16.62
C PRO A 402 0.24 -12.86 16.04
N VAL A 403 -1.01 -12.64 15.63
CA VAL A 403 -1.44 -11.35 15.04
C VAL A 403 -1.37 -10.23 16.10
N ASP A 404 -1.45 -10.56 17.39
CA ASP A 404 -1.28 -9.61 18.49
C ASP A 404 0.11 -8.95 18.50
N GLY A 405 1.10 -9.59 17.86
CA GLY A 405 2.43 -8.99 17.61
C GLY A 405 2.38 -7.68 16.81
N ILE A 406 1.29 -7.40 16.09
CA ILE A 406 1.09 -6.09 15.43
C ILE A 406 1.11 -4.95 16.45
N ALA A 407 0.65 -5.20 17.69
CA ALA A 407 0.71 -4.21 18.76
C ALA A 407 2.11 -3.63 18.97
N LEU A 408 3.15 -4.45 18.76
CA LEU A 408 4.54 -4.03 18.92
C LEU A 408 4.96 -2.96 17.89
N VAL A 409 4.46 -3.04 16.67
CA VAL A 409 4.85 -2.12 15.57
C VAL A 409 3.79 -1.05 15.28
N ALA A 410 2.55 -1.24 15.74
CA ALA A 410 1.42 -0.33 15.46
C ALA A 410 1.72 1.13 15.89
N GLY A 411 2.46 1.31 16.99
CA GLY A 411 2.84 2.63 17.49
C GLY A 411 3.71 3.42 16.53
N VAL A 412 4.55 2.74 15.76
CA VAL A 412 5.48 3.36 14.80
C VAL A 412 5.04 3.16 13.35
N ASP A 413 3.89 2.49 13.11
CA ASP A 413 3.41 2.17 11.75
C ASP A 413 3.31 3.40 10.85
N ARG A 414 2.95 4.56 11.40
CA ARG A 414 2.87 5.79 10.63
C ARG A 414 4.22 6.18 10.01
N ILE A 415 5.32 5.93 10.71
CA ILE A 415 6.66 6.23 10.19
C ILE A 415 7.00 5.24 9.08
N PHE A 416 6.68 3.96 9.26
CA PHE A 416 6.79 2.98 8.17
C PHE A 416 5.96 3.39 6.95
N ASP A 417 4.71 3.85 7.16
CA ASP A 417 3.78 4.22 6.11
C ASP A 417 4.30 5.36 5.23
N MET A 418 4.96 6.34 5.83
CA MET A 418 5.61 7.43 5.11
C MET A 418 6.69 6.91 4.15
N GLY A 419 7.57 6.02 4.64
CA GLY A 419 8.66 5.45 3.85
C GLY A 419 8.17 4.48 2.77
N ARG A 420 7.27 3.54 3.13
CA ARG A 420 6.76 2.53 2.19
C ARG A 420 5.98 3.16 1.03
N THR A 421 5.24 4.24 1.29
CA THR A 421 4.50 4.95 0.23
C THR A 421 5.45 5.59 -0.79
N VAL A 422 6.57 6.16 -0.33
CA VAL A 422 7.61 6.68 -1.24
C VAL A 422 8.15 5.57 -2.14
N VAL A 423 8.43 4.38 -1.59
CA VAL A 423 8.90 3.23 -2.38
C VAL A 423 7.85 2.84 -3.41
N ASN A 424 6.58 2.67 -3.01
CA ASN A 424 5.50 2.25 -3.90
C ASN A 424 5.36 3.19 -5.10
N ILE A 425 5.19 4.50 -4.88
CA ILE A 425 4.98 5.47 -5.96
C ILE A 425 6.22 5.65 -6.86
N THR A 426 7.40 5.41 -6.31
CA THR A 426 8.65 5.45 -7.08
C THR A 426 8.76 4.21 -7.96
N GLY A 427 8.29 3.05 -7.49
CA GLY A 427 8.16 1.83 -8.27
C GLY A 427 7.16 1.99 -9.44
N ASP A 428 6.01 2.62 -9.17
CA ASP A 428 5.01 2.95 -10.21
C ASP A 428 5.63 3.78 -11.32
N ALA A 429 6.34 4.84 -10.94
CA ALA A 429 7.04 5.72 -11.87
C ALA A 429 8.14 5.00 -12.65
N SER A 430 8.92 4.15 -11.97
CA SER A 430 9.98 3.33 -12.57
C SER A 430 9.40 2.38 -13.63
N CYS A 431 8.30 1.68 -13.30
CA CYS A 431 7.56 0.85 -14.25
C CYS A 431 7.09 1.65 -15.47
N CYS A 432 6.51 2.83 -15.24
CA CYS A 432 6.02 3.71 -16.31
C CYS A 432 7.14 4.09 -17.30
N ILE A 433 8.32 4.46 -16.80
CA ILE A 433 9.49 4.77 -17.64
C ILE A 433 9.98 3.53 -18.41
N VAL A 434 10.06 2.38 -17.73
CA VAL A 434 10.48 1.10 -18.33
C VAL A 434 9.53 0.68 -19.46
N VAL A 435 8.22 0.66 -19.18
CA VAL A 435 7.22 0.29 -20.19
C VAL A 435 7.18 1.28 -21.35
N SER A 436 7.30 2.57 -21.06
CA SER A 436 7.36 3.61 -22.11
C SER A 436 8.53 3.41 -23.07
N ASN A 437 9.70 3.01 -22.54
CA ASN A 437 10.86 2.76 -23.39
C ASN A 437 10.71 1.47 -24.21
N LEU A 438 10.17 0.40 -23.59
CA LEU A 438 9.92 -0.87 -24.28
C LEU A 438 8.91 -0.72 -25.42
N GLU A 439 7.86 0.09 -25.24
CA GLU A 439 6.85 0.34 -26.28
C GLU A 439 7.39 1.24 -27.41
N LYS A 440 8.24 2.22 -27.10
CA LYS A 440 8.94 3.01 -28.13
C LYS A 440 9.81 2.14 -29.04
N ASN A 441 10.54 1.19 -28.45
CA ASN A 441 11.44 0.29 -29.19
C ASN A 441 10.70 -0.80 -29.98
N ALA A 442 9.45 -1.12 -29.59
CA ALA A 442 8.61 -2.11 -30.28
C ALA A 442 7.89 -1.57 -31.53
N LYS A 443 7.91 -0.26 -31.81
CA LYS A 443 7.27 0.29 -33.01
C LYS A 443 8.07 -0.10 -34.26
N PRO A 444 7.40 -0.53 -35.36
CA PRO A 444 8.08 -1.02 -36.58
C PRO A 444 9.08 -0.04 -37.19
N GLU A 445 8.83 1.27 -37.07
CA GLU A 445 9.72 2.34 -37.57
C GLU A 445 11.09 2.30 -36.88
N ASN A 446 11.17 1.88 -35.62
CA ASN A 446 12.42 1.81 -34.87
C ASN A 446 13.16 0.47 -35.07
N LEU A 447 12.45 -0.61 -35.39
CA LEU A 447 13.05 -1.90 -35.74
C LEU A 447 13.85 -1.83 -37.04
N HIS A 448 13.40 -1.06 -38.04
CA HIS A 448 14.15 -0.80 -39.26
C HIS A 448 15.41 0.05 -39.03
N ALA A 449 15.36 1.00 -38.09
CA ALA A 449 16.52 1.82 -37.73
C ALA A 449 17.60 1.00 -37.01
N MET A 450 17.22 0.09 -36.12
CA MET A 450 18.17 -0.82 -35.45
C MET A 450 18.77 -1.85 -36.41
N HIS A 451 18.00 -2.38 -37.36
CA HIS A 451 18.51 -3.32 -38.39
C HIS A 451 19.56 -2.65 -39.30
N ASN A 452 19.31 -1.40 -39.68
CA ASN A 452 20.25 -0.62 -40.49
C ASN A 452 21.52 -0.23 -39.72
N CYS A 453 21.47 0.01 -38.41
CA CYS A 453 22.68 0.25 -37.62
C CYS A 453 23.57 -0.99 -37.47
N ILE A 454 22.99 -2.20 -37.42
CA ILE A 454 23.77 -3.46 -37.31
C ILE A 454 24.46 -3.78 -38.64
N ILE A 455 23.84 -3.46 -39.78
CA ILE A 455 24.40 -3.69 -41.12
C ILE A 455 25.54 -2.73 -41.45
N ILE A 456 25.63 -1.57 -40.80
CA ILE A 456 26.72 -0.59 -41.03
C ILE A 456 27.95 -0.91 -40.16
N GLN A 457 27.86 -1.80 -39.17
CA GLN A 457 28.98 -2.21 -38.30
C GLN A 457 29.56 -3.61 -38.64
N THR A 458 29.05 -4.28 -39.65
CA THR A 458 29.63 -5.50 -40.25
C THR A 458 30.15 -5.19 -41.63
#